data_1174b81721ac0539f06a5878901ffc51
#
_entry.id   1174b81721ac0539f06a5878901ffc51
#
_cell.length_a   1.000
_cell.length_b   1.000
_cell.length_c   1.000
_cell.angle_alpha   90.00
_cell.angle_beta   90.00
_cell.angle_gamma   90.00
#
_symmetry.space_group_name_H-M   'P 1'
#
loop_
_entity.id
_entity.type
_entity.pdbx_description
1 polymer ?
#
loop_
_entity_poly.entity_id
_entity_poly.type
_entity_poly.pdbx_seq_one_letter_code
_entity_poly.pdbx_strand_id
1 'polypeptide(L)'
;MEKHQDELRWLYMELYGNDAMYAELCEQMHEYYLKRSTELKKRDIKKEKNPDWFKEKEMLGMMLYIDNFAGNLKGVEKKLAYLKECNVNCLHLMPFLDTPKGKSDGGYAVADFRKVRPDLGTMKDLARLTEKCHENGMNVCMDFVMNHTSEEHEWAKRARAGEGEYMSRYFFYDNGDIPARYEETVPQVFPTTAPGNFT
;
A
#
# COMPACT_ATOMS: atom_id res chain seq x y z
N MET A 1 7.70 -18.06 4.86
CA MET A 1 6.26 -18.44 4.78
C MET A 1 5.94 -19.54 5.77
N GLU A 2 6.62 -20.68 5.77
CA GLU A 2 6.30 -21.81 6.64
C GLU A 2 6.23 -21.47 8.15
N LYS A 3 7.14 -20.64 8.64
CA LYS A 3 7.24 -20.27 10.06
C LYS A 3 5.99 -19.55 10.63
N HIS A 4 5.24 -18.82 9.80
CA HIS A 4 4.09 -18.02 10.22
C HIS A 4 2.81 -18.41 9.49
N GLN A 5 2.79 -19.58 8.85
CA GLN A 5 1.65 -19.99 8.04
C GLN A 5 0.39 -20.25 8.88
N ASP A 6 0.55 -20.86 10.04
CA ASP A 6 -0.57 -21.15 10.93
C ASP A 6 -1.17 -19.86 11.51
N GLU A 7 -0.32 -18.90 11.90
CA GLU A 7 -0.75 -17.59 12.38
C GLU A 7 -1.46 -16.79 11.28
N LEU A 8 -0.88 -16.77 10.05
CA LEU A 8 -1.50 -16.12 8.91
C LEU A 8 -2.88 -16.73 8.60
N ARG A 9 -2.97 -18.08 8.62
CA ARG A 9 -4.24 -18.76 8.38
C ARG A 9 -5.27 -18.43 9.44
N TRP A 10 -4.87 -18.47 10.70
CA TRP A 10 -5.77 -18.13 11.81
C TRP A 10 -6.29 -16.69 11.67
N LEU A 11 -5.43 -15.69 11.48
CA LEU A 11 -5.84 -14.29 11.31
C LEU A 11 -6.73 -14.09 10.08
N TYR A 12 -6.39 -14.75 8.96
CA TYR A 12 -7.17 -14.65 7.74
C TYR A 12 -8.58 -15.25 7.91
N MET A 13 -8.67 -16.37 8.57
CA MET A 13 -9.95 -17.05 8.81
C MET A 13 -10.83 -16.30 9.81
N GLU A 14 -10.24 -15.63 10.82
CA GLU A 14 -10.98 -14.75 11.73
C GLU A 14 -11.62 -13.57 10.99
N LEU A 15 -10.93 -12.99 9.99
CA LEU A 15 -11.42 -11.83 9.26
C LEU A 15 -12.38 -12.20 8.13
N TYR A 16 -12.07 -13.24 7.37
CA TYR A 16 -12.73 -13.50 6.09
C TYR A 16 -13.48 -14.83 6.04
N GLY A 17 -13.14 -15.81 6.88
CA GLY A 17 -13.81 -17.10 6.94
C GLY A 17 -13.83 -17.90 5.63
N ASN A 18 -12.84 -17.71 4.75
CA ASN A 18 -12.86 -18.24 3.38
C ASN A 18 -11.57 -18.99 3.03
N ASP A 19 -11.61 -20.32 3.13
CA ASP A 19 -10.48 -21.19 2.83
C ASP A 19 -10.02 -21.13 1.36
N ALA A 20 -10.94 -20.97 0.42
CA ALA A 20 -10.58 -20.90 -1.01
C ALA A 20 -9.77 -19.63 -1.33
N MET A 21 -10.21 -18.49 -0.81
CA MET A 21 -9.47 -17.23 -0.96
C MET A 21 -8.13 -17.26 -0.21
N TYR A 22 -8.07 -17.94 0.94
CA TYR A 22 -6.80 -18.15 1.65
C TYR A 22 -5.81 -18.96 0.82
N ALA A 23 -6.28 -20.04 0.18
CA ALA A 23 -5.44 -20.86 -0.69
C ALA A 23 -4.91 -20.03 -1.88
N GLU A 24 -5.77 -19.22 -2.52
CA GLU A 24 -5.37 -18.30 -3.59
C GLU A 24 -4.31 -17.29 -3.12
N LEU A 25 -4.49 -16.70 -1.93
CA LEU A 25 -3.49 -15.80 -1.34
C LEU A 25 -2.13 -16.50 -1.19
N CYS A 26 -2.12 -17.72 -0.66
CA CYS A 26 -0.89 -18.49 -0.49
C CYS A 26 -0.21 -18.80 -1.83
N GLU A 27 -0.97 -19.14 -2.86
CA GLU A 27 -0.47 -19.40 -4.21
C GLU A 27 0.15 -18.11 -4.80
N GLN A 28 -0.53 -16.98 -4.72
CA GLN A 28 -0.01 -15.70 -5.18
C GLN A 28 1.28 -15.31 -4.43
N MET A 29 1.33 -15.47 -3.11
CA MET A 29 2.54 -15.21 -2.32
C MET A 29 3.70 -16.09 -2.78
N HIS A 30 3.45 -17.37 -3.06
CA HIS A 30 4.46 -18.29 -3.57
C HIS A 30 4.96 -17.89 -4.96
N GLU A 31 4.04 -17.54 -5.86
CA GLU A 31 4.37 -17.08 -7.22
C GLU A 31 5.27 -15.83 -7.19
N TYR A 32 4.92 -14.84 -6.40
CA TYR A 32 5.73 -13.62 -6.24
C TYR A 32 7.08 -13.90 -5.59
N TYR A 33 7.15 -14.83 -4.64
CA TYR A 33 8.42 -15.27 -4.08
C TYR A 33 9.31 -15.92 -5.13
N LEU A 34 8.77 -16.75 -6.03
CA LEU A 34 9.53 -17.34 -7.12
C LEU A 34 10.11 -16.28 -8.07
N LYS A 35 9.33 -15.24 -8.38
CA LYS A 35 9.74 -14.12 -9.24
C LYS A 35 10.77 -13.19 -8.58
N ARG A 36 10.93 -13.26 -7.26
CA ARG A 36 11.85 -12.40 -6.51
C ARG A 36 13.30 -12.75 -6.84
N SER A 37 14.12 -11.72 -7.12
CA SER A 37 15.54 -11.92 -7.51
C SER A 37 16.35 -12.62 -6.40
N THR A 38 17.42 -13.32 -6.80
CA THR A 38 18.33 -14.00 -5.87
C THR A 38 18.93 -13.02 -4.85
N GLU A 39 19.29 -11.81 -5.28
CA GLU A 39 19.86 -10.79 -4.38
C GLU A 39 18.85 -10.33 -3.35
N LEU A 40 17.61 -10.11 -3.73
CA LEU A 40 16.56 -9.74 -2.79
C LEU A 40 16.27 -10.89 -1.80
N LYS A 41 16.25 -12.14 -2.26
CA LYS A 41 16.11 -13.31 -1.37
C LYS A 41 17.24 -13.40 -0.34
N LYS A 42 18.49 -13.13 -0.73
CA LYS A 42 19.62 -13.06 0.21
C LYS A 42 19.46 -11.95 1.24
N ARG A 43 18.98 -10.79 0.82
CA ARG A 43 18.68 -9.66 1.75
C ARG A 43 17.56 -10.02 2.71
N ASP A 44 16.51 -10.71 2.25
CA ASP A 44 15.42 -11.17 3.11
C ASP A 44 15.92 -12.11 4.20
N ILE A 45 16.74 -13.12 3.83
CA ILE A 45 17.36 -14.05 4.78
C ILE A 45 18.21 -13.31 5.83
N LYS A 46 18.95 -12.27 5.40
CA LYS A 46 19.74 -11.45 6.34
C LYS A 46 18.84 -10.70 7.31
N LYS A 47 17.75 -10.10 6.84
CA LYS A 47 16.78 -9.38 7.67
C LYS A 47 16.01 -10.33 8.60
N GLU A 48 15.65 -11.52 8.14
CA GLU A 48 14.97 -12.52 8.96
C GLU A 48 15.83 -12.99 10.15
N LYS A 49 17.18 -13.04 9.98
CA LYS A 49 18.12 -13.33 11.09
C LYS A 49 18.23 -12.19 12.09
N ASN A 50 17.92 -10.98 11.69
CA ASN A 50 17.89 -9.79 12.55
C ASN A 50 16.55 -9.07 12.35
N PRO A 51 15.45 -9.50 13.00
CA PRO A 51 14.13 -8.94 12.80
C PRO A 51 14.03 -7.47 13.18
N ASP A 52 14.93 -6.99 14.04
CA ASP A 52 15.02 -5.58 14.48
C ASP A 52 15.94 -4.71 13.59
N TRP A 53 16.31 -5.18 12.38
CA TRP A 53 17.20 -4.47 11.46
C TRP A 53 16.80 -3.00 11.21
N PHE A 54 15.52 -2.67 11.30
CA PHE A 54 15.00 -1.32 11.11
C PHE A 54 15.19 -0.40 12.34
N LYS A 55 15.61 -0.95 13.48
CA LYS A 55 15.95 -0.22 14.73
C LYS A 55 17.44 0.04 14.87
N GLU A 56 18.27 -0.44 13.95
CA GLU A 56 19.71 -0.23 14.00
C GLU A 56 20.06 1.25 13.84
N LYS A 57 21.13 1.68 14.51
CA LYS A 57 21.60 3.09 14.49
C LYS A 57 22.03 3.56 13.09
N GLU A 58 22.36 2.66 12.20
CA GLU A 58 22.71 2.91 10.82
C GLU A 58 21.49 3.13 9.93
N MET A 59 20.29 2.85 10.43
CA MET A 59 19.03 3.03 9.69
C MET A 59 18.65 4.50 9.67
N LEU A 60 18.72 5.13 8.49
CA LEU A 60 18.24 6.48 8.26
C LEU A 60 17.14 6.48 7.19
N GLY A 61 15.92 6.73 7.62
CA GLY A 61 14.75 6.85 6.75
C GLY A 61 14.52 8.29 6.30
N MET A 62 14.08 8.44 5.06
CA MET A 62 13.55 9.70 4.55
C MET A 62 12.16 9.48 3.96
N MET A 63 11.17 10.19 4.48
CA MET A 63 9.80 10.21 3.98
C MET A 63 9.63 11.42 3.04
N LEU A 64 9.03 11.21 1.87
CA LEU A 64 8.85 12.27 0.91
C LEU A 64 7.61 12.08 0.02
N TYR A 65 7.02 13.20 -0.38
CA TYR A 65 6.13 13.28 -1.54
C TYR A 65 6.99 13.43 -2.80
N ILE A 66 6.75 12.58 -3.81
CA ILE A 66 7.54 12.49 -5.03
C ILE A 66 7.54 13.82 -5.81
N ASP A 67 6.36 14.44 -5.96
CA ASP A 67 6.17 15.72 -6.65
C ASP A 67 6.92 16.86 -5.95
N ASN A 68 6.76 16.98 -4.63
CA ASN A 68 7.42 18.04 -3.85
C ASN A 68 8.94 17.89 -3.84
N PHE A 69 9.45 16.67 -3.75
CA PHE A 69 10.88 16.43 -3.65
C PHE A 69 11.61 16.52 -5.00
N ALA A 70 11.01 15.97 -6.06
CA ALA A 70 11.71 15.81 -7.33
C ALA A 70 10.82 15.88 -8.59
N GLY A 71 9.56 16.30 -8.43
CA GLY A 71 8.57 16.44 -9.49
C GLY A 71 7.96 15.13 -9.95
N ASN A 72 8.74 14.05 -10.09
CA ASN A 72 8.26 12.74 -10.50
C ASN A 72 9.25 11.62 -10.15
N LEU A 73 8.88 10.34 -10.44
CA LEU A 73 9.72 9.17 -10.14
C LEU A 73 11.11 9.24 -10.79
N LYS A 74 11.22 9.73 -12.04
CA LYS A 74 12.50 9.92 -12.72
C LYS A 74 13.36 11.00 -12.04
N GLY A 75 12.71 12.01 -11.49
CA GLY A 75 13.38 13.03 -10.69
C GLY A 75 13.97 12.46 -9.40
N VAL A 76 13.23 11.61 -8.70
CA VAL A 76 13.72 10.90 -7.50
C VAL A 76 14.93 10.04 -7.86
N GLU A 77 14.86 9.27 -8.96
CA GLU A 77 15.99 8.46 -9.46
C GLU A 77 17.27 9.29 -9.63
N LYS A 78 17.16 10.50 -10.22
CA LYS A 78 18.29 11.40 -10.40
C LYS A 78 18.89 11.92 -9.07
N LYS A 79 18.10 11.90 -7.99
CA LYS A 79 18.54 12.36 -6.66
C LYS A 79 19.07 11.24 -5.76
N LEU A 80 19.18 10.00 -6.24
CA LEU A 80 19.65 8.88 -5.42
C LEU A 80 21.09 9.09 -4.91
N ALA A 81 21.98 9.70 -5.70
CA ALA A 81 23.33 10.04 -5.26
C ALA A 81 23.30 11.01 -4.08
N TYR A 82 22.51 12.07 -4.16
CA TYR A 82 22.29 13.01 -3.06
C TYR A 82 21.75 12.33 -1.81
N LEU A 83 20.73 11.48 -1.94
CA LEU A 83 20.18 10.73 -0.81
C LEU A 83 21.23 9.83 -0.16
N LYS A 84 22.10 9.22 -0.96
CA LYS A 84 23.22 8.40 -0.48
C LYS A 84 24.28 9.23 0.25
N GLU A 85 24.61 10.42 -0.23
CA GLU A 85 25.50 11.38 0.45
C GLU A 85 24.94 11.80 1.81
N CYS A 86 23.61 11.91 1.92
CA CYS A 86 22.91 12.14 3.18
C CYS A 86 22.81 10.89 4.07
N ASN A 87 23.41 9.76 3.69
CA ASN A 87 23.29 8.45 4.37
C ASN A 87 21.88 7.88 4.46
N VAL A 88 20.94 8.33 3.63
CA VAL A 88 19.58 7.76 3.56
C VAL A 88 19.67 6.35 3.00
N ASN A 89 19.15 5.38 3.73
CA ASN A 89 19.12 3.97 3.33
C ASN A 89 17.72 3.32 3.40
N CYS A 90 16.71 4.12 3.75
CA CYS A 90 15.30 3.75 3.63
C CYS A 90 14.50 4.92 3.09
N LEU A 91 13.88 4.73 1.93
CA LEU A 91 13.07 5.73 1.28
C LEU A 91 11.59 5.38 1.45
N HIS A 92 10.86 6.20 2.19
CA HIS A 92 9.42 6.09 2.33
C HIS A 92 8.74 7.03 1.33
N LEU A 93 8.07 6.45 0.34
CA LEU A 93 7.30 7.18 -0.65
C LEU A 93 5.87 7.35 -0.15
N MET A 94 5.47 8.60 0.08
CA MET A 94 4.09 8.98 0.38
C MET A 94 3.16 8.58 -0.77
N PRO A 95 1.83 8.54 -0.59
CA PRO A 95 0.92 7.97 -1.59
C PRO A 95 1.14 8.52 -3.00
N PHE A 96 1.35 7.64 -3.94
CA PHE A 96 1.67 7.97 -5.33
C PHE A 96 0.86 7.15 -6.36
N LEU A 97 -0.03 6.28 -5.88
CA LEU A 97 -0.94 5.53 -6.75
C LEU A 97 -2.02 6.44 -7.33
N ASP A 98 -2.72 5.95 -8.35
CA ASP A 98 -3.69 6.73 -9.09
C ASP A 98 -4.85 7.20 -8.21
N THR A 99 -5.11 8.50 -8.26
CA THR A 99 -6.15 9.17 -7.47
C THR A 99 -6.94 10.15 -8.33
N PRO A 100 -8.23 10.38 -8.05
CA PRO A 100 -9.02 11.33 -8.80
C PRO A 100 -8.52 12.76 -8.55
N LYS A 101 -8.38 13.52 -9.62
CA LYS A 101 -7.89 14.90 -9.57
C LYS A 101 -8.82 15.78 -8.71
N GLY A 102 -8.25 16.44 -7.71
CA GLY A 102 -8.96 17.37 -6.84
C GLY A 102 -9.90 16.71 -5.80
N LYS A 103 -9.90 15.37 -5.72
CA LYS A 103 -10.73 14.60 -4.79
C LYS A 103 -9.91 13.68 -3.87
N SER A 104 -8.63 13.95 -3.75
CA SER A 104 -7.75 13.16 -2.88
C SER A 104 -6.84 14.11 -2.12
N ASP A 105 -6.92 14.08 -0.80
CA ASP A 105 -5.98 14.78 0.05
C ASP A 105 -4.74 13.91 0.24
N GLY A 106 -3.58 14.45 -0.09
CA GLY A 106 -2.29 13.75 0.05
C GLY A 106 -2.14 12.44 -0.74
N GLY A 107 -3.08 12.10 -1.63
CA GLY A 107 -3.01 10.85 -2.40
C GLY A 107 -3.69 9.65 -1.74
N TYR A 108 -4.37 9.83 -0.62
CA TYR A 108 -4.98 8.72 0.14
C TYR A 108 -6.28 8.16 -0.44
N ALA A 109 -6.97 8.87 -1.34
CA ALA A 109 -8.16 8.37 -2.02
C ALA A 109 -7.78 7.61 -3.31
N VAL A 110 -7.31 6.37 -3.18
CA VAL A 110 -6.80 5.58 -4.31
C VAL A 110 -7.94 5.09 -5.21
N ALA A 111 -7.87 5.43 -6.50
CA ALA A 111 -8.82 4.99 -7.53
C ALA A 111 -8.34 3.76 -8.30
N ASP A 112 -7.03 3.54 -8.41
CA ASP A 112 -6.46 2.34 -9.03
C ASP A 112 -5.13 1.97 -8.37
N PHE A 113 -5.11 0.85 -7.63
CA PHE A 113 -3.91 0.34 -6.96
C PHE A 113 -2.85 -0.25 -7.91
N ARG A 114 -3.15 -0.39 -9.20
CA ARG A 114 -2.26 -0.95 -10.22
C ARG A 114 -1.62 0.11 -11.11
N LYS A 115 -1.88 1.39 -10.79
CA LYS A 115 -1.34 2.53 -11.55
C LYS A 115 -0.65 3.52 -10.64
N VAL A 116 0.42 4.09 -11.13
CA VAL A 116 1.01 5.32 -10.59
C VAL A 116 0.20 6.51 -11.09
N ARG A 117 0.02 7.52 -10.26
CA ARG A 117 -0.58 8.80 -10.65
C ARG A 117 0.14 9.35 -11.90
N PRO A 118 -0.57 9.69 -12.98
CA PRO A 118 0.03 9.92 -14.30
C PRO A 118 1.08 11.02 -14.34
N ASP A 119 0.95 12.06 -13.50
CA ASP A 119 1.91 13.15 -13.39
C ASP A 119 3.22 12.73 -12.70
N LEU A 120 3.22 11.66 -11.93
CA LEU A 120 4.40 11.13 -11.25
C LEU A 120 5.17 10.11 -12.09
N GLY A 121 4.52 9.48 -13.07
CA GLY A 121 5.16 8.50 -13.93
C GLY A 121 4.34 7.24 -14.17
N THR A 122 5.02 6.12 -14.37
CA THR A 122 4.41 4.82 -14.71
C THR A 122 4.86 3.73 -13.73
N MET A 123 4.17 2.58 -13.74
CA MET A 123 4.63 1.38 -12.99
C MET A 123 6.03 0.92 -13.42
N LYS A 124 6.42 1.15 -14.69
CA LYS A 124 7.79 0.87 -15.17
C LYS A 124 8.81 1.82 -14.54
N ASP A 125 8.46 3.09 -14.37
CA ASP A 125 9.31 4.06 -13.70
C ASP A 125 9.48 3.71 -12.21
N LEU A 126 8.41 3.26 -11.55
CA LEU A 126 8.47 2.76 -10.18
C LEU A 126 9.38 1.52 -10.05
N ALA A 127 9.20 0.54 -10.93
CA ALA A 127 10.03 -0.67 -10.94
C ALA A 127 11.51 -0.31 -11.11
N ARG A 128 11.84 0.59 -12.04
CA ARG A 128 13.21 1.05 -12.26
C ARG A 128 13.77 1.81 -11.05
N LEU A 129 12.98 2.70 -10.44
CA LEU A 129 13.40 3.41 -9.23
C LEU A 129 13.69 2.44 -8.08
N THR A 130 12.82 1.45 -7.84
CA THR A 130 13.04 0.45 -6.78
C THR A 130 14.29 -0.40 -7.04
N GLU A 131 14.55 -0.79 -8.28
CA GLU A 131 15.78 -1.47 -8.67
C GLU A 131 17.01 -0.62 -8.36
N LYS A 132 17.00 0.65 -8.79
CA LYS A 132 18.09 1.60 -8.52
C LYS A 132 18.29 1.87 -7.01
N CYS A 133 17.24 1.97 -6.23
CA CYS A 133 17.33 2.04 -4.77
C CYS A 133 18.05 0.80 -4.21
N HIS A 134 17.67 -0.39 -4.65
CA HIS A 134 18.28 -1.63 -4.20
C HIS A 134 19.76 -1.74 -4.59
N GLU A 135 20.14 -1.35 -5.80
CA GLU A 135 21.55 -1.26 -6.25
C GLU A 135 22.39 -0.32 -5.36
N ASN A 136 21.79 0.75 -4.85
CA ASN A 136 22.40 1.69 -3.93
C ASN A 136 22.31 1.30 -2.44
N GLY A 137 21.83 0.11 -2.13
CA GLY A 137 21.70 -0.35 -0.75
C GLY A 137 20.49 0.21 0.01
N MET A 138 19.62 0.97 -0.67
CA MET A 138 18.44 1.57 -0.06
C MET A 138 17.27 0.59 -0.02
N ASN A 139 16.49 0.65 1.06
CA ASN A 139 15.17 0.03 1.13
C ASN A 139 14.12 1.01 0.61
N VAL A 140 13.05 0.49 0.02
CA VAL A 140 11.89 1.30 -0.38
C VAL A 140 10.68 0.84 0.42
N CYS A 141 10.03 1.78 1.06
CA CYS A 141 8.73 1.63 1.69
C CYS A 141 7.74 2.47 0.90
N MET A 142 6.60 1.93 0.57
CA MET A 142 5.51 2.68 -0.04
C MET A 142 4.34 2.82 0.94
N ASP A 143 3.70 3.96 0.91
CA ASP A 143 2.44 4.14 1.60
C ASP A 143 1.34 3.43 0.80
N PHE A 144 0.73 2.40 1.40
CA PHE A 144 -0.27 1.58 0.74
C PHE A 144 -1.56 1.59 1.55
N VAL A 145 -2.57 2.26 1.00
CA VAL A 145 -3.87 2.44 1.67
C VAL A 145 -4.70 1.17 1.54
N MET A 146 -4.80 0.38 2.63
CA MET A 146 -5.63 -0.83 2.66
C MET A 146 -6.97 -0.64 3.39
N ASN A 147 -7.16 0.51 4.05
CA ASN A 147 -8.34 0.77 4.87
C ASN A 147 -9.58 1.12 4.04
N HIS A 148 -9.40 1.82 2.95
CA HIS A 148 -10.49 2.32 2.10
C HIS A 148 -10.02 2.52 0.65
N THR A 149 -10.98 2.73 -0.25
CA THR A 149 -10.73 3.16 -1.63
C THR A 149 -11.31 4.54 -1.88
N SER A 150 -10.93 5.17 -2.98
CA SER A 150 -11.69 6.31 -3.52
C SER A 150 -13.09 5.86 -3.95
N GLU A 151 -14.07 6.76 -3.86
CA GLU A 151 -15.40 6.57 -4.47
C GLU A 151 -15.32 6.33 -6.00
N GLU A 152 -14.23 6.78 -6.62
CA GLU A 152 -13.95 6.61 -8.05
C GLU A 152 -13.31 5.26 -8.40
N HIS A 153 -12.94 4.45 -7.39
CA HIS A 153 -12.43 3.10 -7.62
C HIS A 153 -13.50 2.24 -8.29
N GLU A 154 -13.10 1.41 -9.26
CA GLU A 154 -14.04 0.57 -10.00
C GLU A 154 -14.90 -0.30 -9.07
N TRP A 155 -14.30 -0.88 -8.04
CA TRP A 155 -15.05 -1.68 -7.06
C TRP A 155 -16.11 -0.87 -6.32
N ALA A 156 -15.78 0.37 -5.92
CA ALA A 156 -16.75 1.25 -5.24
C ALA A 156 -17.91 1.62 -6.16
N LYS A 157 -17.63 1.92 -7.43
CA LYS A 157 -18.67 2.21 -8.44
C LYS A 157 -19.59 1.02 -8.67
N ARG A 158 -19.04 -0.18 -8.81
CA ARG A 158 -19.81 -1.42 -9.01
C ARG A 158 -20.59 -1.83 -7.77
N ALA A 159 -20.00 -1.66 -6.59
CA ALA A 159 -20.70 -1.88 -5.33
C ALA A 159 -21.91 -0.95 -5.17
N ARG A 160 -21.76 0.34 -5.48
CA ARG A 160 -22.87 1.32 -5.50
C ARG A 160 -23.94 1.01 -6.55
N ALA A 161 -23.56 0.36 -7.64
CA ALA A 161 -24.52 -0.12 -8.65
C ALA A 161 -25.28 -1.38 -8.21
N GLY A 162 -25.01 -1.92 -7.02
CA GLY A 162 -25.70 -3.08 -6.45
C GLY A 162 -25.12 -4.44 -6.88
N GLU A 163 -23.91 -4.47 -7.44
CA GLU A 163 -23.26 -5.72 -7.80
C GLU A 163 -22.77 -6.47 -6.54
N GLY A 164 -23.44 -7.59 -6.20
CA GLY A 164 -23.23 -8.29 -4.94
C GLY A 164 -21.78 -8.72 -4.66
N GLU A 165 -21.03 -9.15 -5.69
CA GLU A 165 -19.60 -9.48 -5.55
C GLU A 165 -18.78 -8.28 -5.05
N TYR A 166 -19.09 -7.07 -5.54
CA TYR A 166 -18.36 -5.86 -5.16
C TYR A 166 -18.88 -5.26 -3.85
N MET A 167 -20.17 -5.42 -3.58
CA MET A 167 -20.73 -5.02 -2.28
C MET A 167 -20.08 -5.77 -1.12
N SER A 168 -19.73 -7.05 -1.30
CA SER A 168 -19.06 -7.84 -0.27
C SER A 168 -17.66 -7.34 0.13
N ARG A 169 -17.07 -6.41 -0.62
CA ARG A 169 -15.76 -5.81 -0.35
C ARG A 169 -15.84 -4.57 0.54
N TYR A 170 -17.06 -4.11 0.86
CA TYR A 170 -17.30 -2.88 1.61
C TYR A 170 -18.35 -3.13 2.70
N PHE A 171 -18.34 -2.28 3.71
CA PHE A 171 -19.38 -2.27 4.73
C PHE A 171 -20.55 -1.41 4.25
N PHE A 172 -21.71 -2.00 4.08
CA PHE A 172 -22.97 -1.32 3.78
C PHE A 172 -23.93 -1.44 4.95
N TYR A 173 -24.56 -0.35 5.33
CA TYR A 173 -25.55 -0.29 6.40
C TYR A 173 -26.86 0.28 5.85
N ASP A 174 -27.99 -0.24 6.32
CA ASP A 174 -29.32 0.23 5.89
C ASP A 174 -29.64 1.64 6.36
N ASN A 175 -28.97 2.07 7.46
CA ASN A 175 -29.14 3.41 8.05
C ASN A 175 -27.85 3.87 8.75
N GLY A 176 -27.88 5.07 9.30
CA GLY A 176 -26.74 5.68 9.99
C GLY A 176 -26.53 5.29 11.45
N ASP A 177 -27.34 4.37 12.03
CA ASP A 177 -27.32 4.10 13.48
C ASP A 177 -25.99 3.46 13.92
N ILE A 178 -25.47 2.50 13.12
CA ILE A 178 -24.21 1.83 13.42
C ILE A 178 -23.04 2.80 13.21
N PRO A 179 -22.89 3.49 12.06
CA PRO A 179 -21.88 4.53 11.91
C PRO A 179 -21.88 5.58 13.01
N ALA A 180 -23.04 6.07 13.44
CA ALA A 180 -23.18 7.07 14.50
C ALA A 180 -22.58 6.60 15.84
N ARG A 181 -22.71 5.32 16.18
CA ARG A 181 -22.08 4.76 17.39
C ARG A 181 -20.56 4.79 17.33
N TYR A 182 -19.98 4.55 16.14
CA TYR A 182 -18.53 4.66 15.98
C TYR A 182 -18.06 6.11 16.07
N GLU A 183 -18.85 7.08 15.61
CA GLU A 183 -18.52 8.50 15.69
C GLU A 183 -18.38 9.02 17.12
N GLU A 184 -19.00 8.40 18.11
CA GLU A 184 -18.83 8.77 19.52
C GLU A 184 -17.36 8.62 19.99
N THR A 185 -16.61 7.69 19.39
CA THR A 185 -15.22 7.38 19.78
C THR A 185 -14.22 7.58 18.66
N VAL A 186 -14.65 7.44 17.40
CA VAL A 186 -13.81 7.55 16.19
C VAL A 186 -14.53 8.45 15.18
N PRO A 187 -14.39 9.79 15.28
CA PRO A 187 -15.09 10.71 14.41
C PRO A 187 -14.68 10.54 12.94
N GLN A 188 -15.65 10.68 12.04
CA GLN A 188 -15.42 10.65 10.61
C GLN A 188 -14.53 11.81 10.17
N VAL A 189 -13.52 11.48 9.36
CA VAL A 189 -12.64 12.49 8.75
C VAL A 189 -13.33 13.18 7.57
N PHE A 190 -14.18 12.44 6.83
CA PHE A 190 -14.87 12.93 5.64
C PHE A 190 -16.39 12.67 5.72
N PRO A 191 -17.12 13.34 6.60
CA PRO A 191 -18.54 13.03 6.90
C PRO A 191 -19.50 13.28 5.73
N THR A 192 -19.08 14.04 4.72
CA THR A 192 -19.88 14.35 3.53
C THR A 192 -19.67 13.38 2.38
N THR A 193 -18.64 12.53 2.46
CA THR A 193 -18.32 11.53 1.44
C THR A 193 -18.98 10.21 1.81
N ALA A 194 -19.99 9.79 1.06
CA ALA A 194 -20.77 8.59 1.30
C ALA A 194 -21.43 8.54 2.71
N PRO A 195 -22.24 9.55 3.12
CA PRO A 195 -22.90 9.57 4.41
C PRO A 195 -23.81 8.35 4.58
N GLY A 196 -23.68 7.64 5.70
CA GLY A 196 -24.48 6.49 6.03
C GLY A 196 -24.11 5.17 5.33
N ASN A 197 -23.17 5.19 4.41
CA ASN A 197 -22.63 4.00 3.76
C ASN A 197 -21.13 3.99 3.91
N PHE A 198 -20.64 3.24 4.88
CA PHE A 198 -19.21 3.16 5.12
C PHE A 198 -18.57 2.01 4.44
N THR A 199 -17.50 2.36 3.82
CA THR A 199 -16.54 1.40 3.29
C THR A 199 -15.36 1.29 4.22
#